data_f0e5442bfd8d2fbd2e855a3658950df1
#
_entry.id   f0e5442bfd8d2fbd2e855a3658950df1
#
_cell.length_a   1.000
_cell.length_b   1.000
_cell.length_c   1.000
_cell.angle_alpha   90.00
_cell.angle_beta   90.00
_cell.angle_gamma   90.00
#
_symmetry.space_group_name_H-M   'P 1'
#
loop_
_entity.id
_entity.type
_entity.pdbx_description
1 polymer ?
#
loop_
_entity_poly.entity_id
_entity_poly.type
_entity_poly.pdbx_seq_one_letter_code
_entity_poly.pdbx_strand_id
1 'polypeptide(L)' 'MLAYTYEDRNTYKAGDCVCAAPNGTVSKMTREEIINYPDRIIGTVSVIPDYETWGENNVKVNNRIWIRIK' A
#
# COMPACT_ATOMS: atom_id res chain seq x y z
N MET A 1 -4.23 -7.77 2.64
CA MET A 1 -3.44 -7.35 3.81
C MET A 1 -3.57 -5.84 3.99
N LEU A 2 -3.74 -5.40 5.21
CA LEU A 2 -3.76 -3.98 5.56
C LEU A 2 -2.33 -3.55 5.91
N ALA A 3 -1.74 -2.74 5.06
CA ALA A 3 -0.32 -2.37 5.17
C ALA A 3 -0.14 -0.89 5.46
N TYR A 4 0.90 -0.55 6.22
CA TYR A 4 1.29 0.85 6.42
C TYR A 4 1.91 1.39 5.13
N THR A 5 1.61 2.64 4.83
CA THR A 5 2.14 3.32 3.64
C THR A 5 3.31 4.22 4.02
N TYR A 6 4.32 4.26 3.14
CA TYR A 6 5.46 5.17 3.29
C TYR A 6 5.05 6.61 2.93
N GLU A 7 4.33 6.76 1.82
CA GLU A 7 3.76 8.03 1.43
C GLU A 7 2.35 8.17 2.01
N ASP A 8 1.76 9.35 1.90
CA ASP A 8 0.37 9.57 2.30
C ASP A 8 -0.54 8.62 1.52
N ARG A 9 -1.47 7.96 2.23
CA ARG A 9 -2.38 6.99 1.61
C ARG A 9 -3.20 7.56 0.45
N ASN A 10 -3.43 8.87 0.46
CA ASN A 10 -4.22 9.53 -0.58
C ASN A 10 -3.48 9.65 -1.91
N THR A 11 -2.18 9.35 -1.95
CA THR A 11 -1.40 9.35 -3.19
C THR A 11 -1.51 8.02 -3.93
N TYR A 12 -2.06 6.98 -3.29
CA TYR A 12 -2.21 5.66 -3.87
C TYR A 12 -3.53 5.54 -4.62
N LYS A 13 -3.56 4.67 -5.62
CA LYS A 13 -4.77 4.34 -6.39
C LYS A 13 -4.88 2.83 -6.49
N ALA A 14 -6.11 2.33 -6.59
CA ALA A 14 -6.34 0.91 -6.81
C ALA A 14 -5.61 0.46 -8.08
N GLY A 15 -4.90 -0.66 -7.99
CA GLY A 15 -4.09 -1.19 -9.09
C GLY A 15 -2.63 -0.77 -9.07
N ASP A 16 -2.25 0.20 -8.23
CA ASP A 16 -0.84 0.60 -8.11
C ASP A 16 0.00 -0.55 -7.57
N CYS A 17 1.18 -0.74 -8.12
CA CYS A 17 2.15 -1.69 -7.60
C CYS A 17 2.90 -1.08 -6.43
N VAL A 18 3.18 -1.89 -5.41
CA VAL A 18 3.91 -1.47 -4.22
C VAL A 18 5.10 -2.38 -3.96
N CYS A 19 6.13 -1.81 -3.34
CA CYS A 19 7.32 -2.53 -2.93
C CYS A 19 7.59 -2.27 -1.45
N ALA A 20 8.52 -3.02 -0.87
CA ALA A 20 8.93 -2.84 0.53
C ALA A 20 9.63 -1.48 0.70
N ALA A 21 9.34 -0.83 1.81
CA ALA A 21 9.93 0.45 2.19
C ALA A 21 10.42 0.37 3.65
N PRO A 22 11.20 1.35 4.11
CA PRO A 22 11.71 1.34 5.48
C PRO A 22 10.61 1.26 6.53
N ASN A 23 10.95 0.68 7.69
CA ASN A 23 10.09 0.59 8.86
C ASN A 23 8.82 -0.25 8.66
N GLY A 24 8.88 -1.25 7.78
CA GLY A 24 7.76 -2.15 7.55
C GLY A 24 6.61 -1.53 6.77
N THR A 25 6.88 -0.44 6.06
CA THR A 25 5.88 0.20 5.20
C THR A 25 5.95 -0.32 3.78
N VAL A 26 4.98 0.08 2.94
CA VAL A 26 5.00 -0.16 1.50
C VAL A 26 5.10 1.18 0.78
N SER A 27 5.81 1.19 -0.33
CA SER A 27 5.98 2.38 -1.17
C SER A 27 5.38 2.14 -2.55
N LYS A 28 4.78 3.18 -3.10
CA LYS A 28 4.25 3.16 -4.45
C LYS A 28 5.41 3.12 -5.45
N MET A 29 5.32 2.21 -6.41
CA MET A 29 6.31 2.10 -7.48
C MET A 29 5.92 2.98 -8.66
N THR A 30 6.92 3.66 -9.22
CA THR A 30 6.72 4.40 -10.46
C THR A 30 6.65 3.41 -11.63
N ARG A 31 6.12 3.86 -12.77
CA ARG A 31 6.06 3.04 -13.98
C ARG A 31 7.44 2.55 -14.40
N GLU A 32 8.45 3.41 -14.30
CA GLU A 32 9.82 3.07 -14.63
C GLU A 32 10.37 1.97 -13.72
N GLU A 33 10.10 2.08 -12.42
CA GLU A 33 10.51 1.07 -11.44
C GLU A 33 9.84 -0.28 -11.71
N ILE A 34 8.57 -0.28 -12.08
CA ILE A 34 7.84 -1.50 -12.42
C ILE A 34 8.49 -2.20 -13.62
N ILE A 35 8.87 -1.43 -14.63
CA ILE A 35 9.49 -1.97 -15.85
C ILE A 35 10.90 -2.51 -15.55
N ASN A 36 11.69 -1.77 -14.78
CA ASN A 36 13.09 -2.11 -14.54
C ASN A 36 13.29 -3.11 -13.40
N TYR A 37 12.37 -3.11 -12.43
CA TYR A 37 12.51 -3.94 -11.22
C TYR A 37 11.21 -4.66 -10.88
N PRO A 38 10.67 -5.48 -11.80
CA PRO A 38 9.38 -6.15 -11.57
C PRO A 38 9.42 -7.14 -10.42
N ASP A 39 10.58 -7.66 -10.07
CA ASP A 39 10.75 -8.59 -8.96
C ASP A 39 10.65 -7.91 -7.58
N ARG A 40 10.68 -6.58 -7.53
CA ARG A 40 10.46 -5.83 -6.29
C ARG A 40 8.99 -5.67 -5.94
N ILE A 41 8.08 -5.96 -6.86
CA ILE A 41 6.65 -5.86 -6.62
C ILE A 41 6.24 -6.89 -5.57
N ILE A 42 5.73 -6.45 -4.44
CA ILE A 42 5.23 -7.35 -3.39
C ILE A 42 3.71 -7.49 -3.43
N GLY A 43 3.02 -6.58 -4.10
CA GLY A 43 1.58 -6.63 -4.22
C GLY A 43 1.04 -5.44 -4.99
N THR A 44 -0.28 -5.37 -5.05
CA THR A 44 -1.00 -4.26 -5.70
C THR A 44 -2.02 -3.68 -4.74
N VAL A 45 -2.30 -2.38 -4.88
CA VAL A 45 -3.30 -1.70 -4.08
C VAL A 45 -4.68 -2.22 -4.46
N SER A 46 -5.44 -2.70 -3.47
CA SER A 46 -6.80 -3.19 -3.66
C SER A 46 -7.81 -2.11 -3.33
N VAL A 47 -7.76 -1.59 -2.10
CA VAL A 47 -8.70 -0.57 -1.62
C VAL A 47 -7.94 0.44 -0.79
N ILE A 48 -8.28 1.73 -0.98
CA ILE A 48 -7.79 2.80 -0.13
C ILE A 48 -8.93 3.14 0.84
N PRO A 49 -8.76 2.88 2.15
CA PRO A 49 -9.83 3.13 3.11
C PRO A 49 -10.21 4.61 3.15
N ASP A 50 -11.50 4.88 3.17
CA ASP A 50 -12.05 6.22 3.37
C ASP A 50 -12.56 6.41 4.81
N TYR A 51 -12.30 5.44 5.67
CA TYR A 51 -12.70 5.43 7.07
C TYR A 51 -11.45 5.48 7.97
N GLU A 52 -11.62 5.98 9.20
CA GLU A 52 -10.51 6.18 10.12
C GLU A 52 -10.19 4.95 10.95
N THR A 53 -11.17 4.10 11.22
CA THR A 53 -10.99 2.89 12.02
C THR A 53 -11.61 1.68 11.33
N TRP A 54 -11.05 0.51 11.61
CA TRP A 54 -11.51 -0.74 11.03
C TRP A 54 -11.62 -1.82 12.10
N GLY A 55 -12.69 -2.60 12.01
CA GLY A 55 -12.91 -3.75 12.88
C GLY A 55 -13.45 -3.40 14.25
N GLU A 56 -13.77 -4.42 15.03
CA GLU A 56 -14.36 -4.28 16.37
C GLU A 56 -13.39 -3.61 17.35
N ASN A 57 -12.09 -3.76 17.12
CA ASN A 57 -11.05 -3.20 17.98
C ASN A 57 -10.69 -1.76 17.61
N ASN A 58 -11.43 -1.15 16.69
CA ASN A 58 -11.20 0.23 16.25
C ASN A 58 -9.75 0.49 15.83
N VAL A 59 -9.20 -0.41 15.02
CA VAL A 59 -7.85 -0.28 14.49
C VAL A 59 -7.78 0.97 13.61
N LYS A 60 -6.88 1.89 13.95
CA LYS A 60 -6.69 3.11 13.14
C LYS A 60 -6.09 2.73 11.79
N VAL A 61 -6.71 3.24 10.72
CA VAL A 61 -6.26 2.95 9.35
C VAL A 61 -5.50 4.12 8.71
N ASN A 62 -5.14 5.12 9.51
CA ASN A 62 -4.32 6.24 9.04
C ASN A 62 -3.02 5.71 8.46
N ASN A 63 -2.69 6.13 7.25
CA ASN A 63 -1.50 5.68 6.54
C ASN A 63 -1.47 4.15 6.35
N ARG A 64 -2.64 3.54 6.16
CA ARG A 64 -2.77 2.13 5.82
C ARG A 64 -3.65 1.98 4.59
N ILE A 65 -3.31 1.01 3.77
CA ILE A 65 -4.10 0.65 2.59
C ILE A 65 -4.23 -0.87 2.52
N TRP A 66 -5.28 -1.33 1.85
CA TRP A 66 -5.45 -2.74 1.57
C TRP A 66 -4.65 -3.10 0.32
N ILE A 67 -3.79 -4.09 0.43
CA ILE A 67 -3.02 -4.60 -0.71
C ILE A 67 -3.32 -6.07 -0.93
N ARG A 68 -3.27 -6.46 -2.20
CA ARG A 68 -3.32 -7.87 -2.60
C ARG A 68 -1.88 -8.33 -2.77
N ILE A 69 -1.48 -9.33 -1.99
CA ILE A 69 -0.12 -9.87 -2.07
C ILE A 69 0.05 -10.61 -3.39
N LYS A 70 1.19 -10.41 -3.97
CA LYS A 70 1.57 -11.02 -5.25
C LYS A 70 1.67 -12.55 -5.13
#